data_74a615d9900c97a9f96f44c3eb9a8085
#
_entry.id   74a615d9900c97a9f96f44c3eb9a8085
#
_cell.length_a   1.000
_cell.length_b   1.000
_cell.length_c   1.000
_cell.angle_alpha   90.00
_cell.angle_beta   90.00
_cell.angle_gamma   90.00
#
_symmetry.space_group_name_H-M   'P 1'
#
loop_
_entity.id
_entity.type
_entity.pdbx_description
1 polymer ?
#
loop_
_entity_poly.entity_id
_entity_poly.type
_entity_poly.pdbx_seq_one_letter_code
_entity_poly.pdbx_strand_id
1 'polypeptide(L)'
;LQLSPPGGGKEFEVVGIPLTDKGFHVVEIASPELGAALMGRKATRYVATAALVTNMAVHFKWGREASLAWVTALDTGLPVAGADIRVSDSCTGRLLARGTADKAGRLAFPAGLPQPETWSSCEETPDMANSEGHALMVSARSGDDFSFTLTDWGNGIRPYDFDLPYGWSERS
;
A
#
# COMPACT_ATOMS: atom_id res chain seq x y z
N LEU A 1 -4.54 -4.56 24.39
CA LEU A 1 -3.45 -3.89 25.09
C LEU A 1 -4.01 -2.62 25.76
N GLN A 2 -3.77 -2.44 27.08
CA GLN A 2 -4.14 -1.21 27.76
C GLN A 2 -2.91 -0.30 27.82
N LEU A 3 -3.08 0.93 27.33
CA LEU A 3 -2.04 1.95 27.35
C LEU A 3 -2.26 2.87 28.57
N SER A 4 -1.19 3.15 29.29
CA SER A 4 -1.21 4.11 30.38
C SER A 4 -0.83 5.51 29.88
N PRO A 5 -1.32 6.60 30.48
CA PRO A 5 -0.85 7.94 30.18
C PRO A 5 0.66 8.07 30.39
N PRO A 6 1.35 8.95 29.64
CA PRO A 6 2.78 9.23 29.86
C PRO A 6 3.06 9.63 31.32
N GLY A 7 4.11 9.04 31.89
CA GLY A 7 4.53 9.38 33.25
C GLY A 7 5.48 10.57 33.31
N GLY A 8 5.62 11.20 34.50
CA GLY A 8 6.68 12.18 34.75
C GLY A 8 6.60 13.51 34.00
N GLY A 9 5.40 13.96 33.64
CA GLY A 9 5.20 15.25 32.94
C GLY A 9 5.65 15.26 31.51
N LYS A 10 5.79 14.11 30.88
CA LYS A 10 6.08 13.98 29.44
C LYS A 10 4.84 14.32 28.61
N GLU A 11 5.04 15.08 27.53
CA GLU A 11 3.97 15.45 26.62
C GLU A 11 3.55 14.29 25.69
N PHE A 12 4.45 13.34 25.46
CA PHE A 12 4.19 12.15 24.65
C PHE A 12 5.01 10.95 25.12
N GLU A 13 4.57 9.77 24.71
CA GLU A 13 5.28 8.52 24.93
C GLU A 13 5.15 7.64 23.68
N VAL A 14 6.21 6.90 23.36
CA VAL A 14 6.23 5.93 22.27
C VAL A 14 5.95 4.55 22.85
N VAL A 15 4.87 3.93 22.40
CA VAL A 15 4.47 2.59 22.81
C VAL A 15 4.61 1.63 21.64
N GLY A 16 5.41 0.56 21.83
CA GLY A 16 5.50 -0.52 20.87
C GLY A 16 4.28 -1.45 20.96
N ILE A 17 3.63 -1.69 19.83
CA ILE A 17 2.56 -2.68 19.71
C ILE A 17 3.15 -3.91 19.01
N PRO A 18 3.30 -5.07 19.69
CA PRO A 18 3.87 -6.25 19.07
C PRO A 18 2.89 -6.85 18.05
N LEU A 19 3.30 -6.84 16.78
CA LEU A 19 2.63 -7.55 15.69
C LEU A 19 3.58 -8.66 15.23
N THR A 20 3.37 -9.87 15.68
CA THR A 20 4.28 -11.02 15.47
C THR A 20 3.87 -11.88 14.29
N ASP A 21 2.59 -11.93 14.00
CA ASP A 21 2.06 -12.77 12.93
C ASP A 21 2.15 -12.04 11.58
N LYS A 22 2.49 -12.77 10.54
CA LYS A 22 2.48 -12.24 9.19
C LYS A 22 1.06 -11.94 8.71
N GLY A 23 0.90 -10.87 7.95
CA GLY A 23 -0.37 -10.49 7.36
C GLY A 23 -0.71 -9.02 7.54
N PHE A 24 -1.92 -8.69 7.12
CA PHE A 24 -2.46 -7.35 7.25
C PHE A 24 -3.19 -7.21 8.59
N HIS A 25 -2.78 -6.25 9.39
CA HIS A 25 -3.32 -5.96 10.71
C HIS A 25 -4.02 -4.61 10.71
N VAL A 26 -5.15 -4.54 11.39
CA VAL A 26 -5.81 -3.28 11.74
C VAL A 26 -5.63 -3.07 13.24
N VAL A 27 -5.03 -1.95 13.60
CA VAL A 27 -4.83 -1.54 14.98
C VAL A 27 -5.76 -0.38 15.29
N GLU A 28 -6.63 -0.53 16.26
CA GLU A 28 -7.52 0.53 16.72
C GLU A 28 -7.16 0.92 18.16
N ILE A 29 -7.00 2.21 18.39
CA ILE A 29 -6.76 2.80 19.71
C ILE A 29 -8.04 3.52 20.13
N ALA A 30 -8.59 3.13 21.28
CA ALA A 30 -9.77 3.76 21.87
C ALA A 30 -9.35 4.61 23.09
N SER A 31 -9.75 5.87 23.13
CA SER A 31 -9.50 6.76 24.24
C SER A 31 -10.77 7.49 24.69
N PRO A 32 -11.34 7.13 25.84
CA PRO A 32 -12.44 7.88 26.44
C PRO A 32 -12.03 9.30 26.89
N GLU A 33 -10.79 9.45 27.38
CA GLU A 33 -10.26 10.74 27.85
C GLU A 33 -10.11 11.73 26.71
N LEU A 34 -9.47 11.30 25.61
CA LEU A 34 -9.34 12.12 24.41
C LEU A 34 -10.71 12.43 23.81
N GLY A 35 -11.62 11.45 23.78
CA GLY A 35 -12.97 11.65 23.30
C GLY A 35 -13.74 12.68 24.11
N ALA A 36 -13.68 12.63 25.43
CA ALA A 36 -14.32 13.59 26.31
C ALA A 36 -13.74 15.00 26.13
N ALA A 37 -12.41 15.11 26.05
CA ALA A 37 -11.72 16.39 25.85
C ALA A 37 -12.09 17.07 24.50
N LEU A 38 -12.14 16.32 23.43
CA LEU A 38 -12.44 16.86 22.08
C LEU A 38 -13.91 17.17 21.88
N MET A 39 -14.80 16.35 22.45
CA MET A 39 -16.23 16.44 22.18
C MET A 39 -16.99 17.28 23.24
N GLY A 40 -16.33 17.68 24.31
CA GLY A 40 -16.98 18.38 25.44
C GLY A 40 -18.08 17.57 26.15
N ARG A 41 -18.13 16.25 25.92
CA ARG A 41 -19.10 15.32 26.51
C ARG A 41 -18.50 13.93 26.64
N LYS A 42 -19.09 13.06 27.46
CA LYS A 42 -18.66 11.68 27.60
C LYS A 42 -18.77 10.95 26.23
N ALA A 43 -17.64 10.70 25.62
CA ALA A 43 -17.52 10.01 24.33
C ALA A 43 -16.17 9.27 24.27
N THR A 44 -16.06 8.27 23.43
CA THR A 44 -14.78 7.59 23.14
C THR A 44 -14.29 8.00 21.76
N ARG A 45 -13.05 8.42 21.64
CA ARG A 45 -12.38 8.63 20.37
C ARG A 45 -11.69 7.35 19.94
N TYR A 46 -11.94 6.94 18.70
CA TYR A 46 -11.28 5.82 18.07
C TYR A 46 -10.32 6.34 16.99
N VAL A 47 -9.11 5.80 16.96
CA VAL A 47 -8.11 6.06 15.92
C VAL A 47 -7.63 4.72 15.41
N ALA A 48 -7.88 4.45 14.14
CA ALA A 48 -7.46 3.21 13.49
C ALA A 48 -6.28 3.48 12.56
N THR A 49 -5.38 2.51 12.47
CA THR A 49 -4.31 2.45 11.49
C THR A 49 -4.14 1.02 11.00
N ALA A 50 -3.44 0.85 9.88
CA ALA A 50 -3.12 -0.46 9.34
C ALA A 50 -1.62 -0.71 9.34
N ALA A 51 -1.23 -1.96 9.49
CA ALA A 51 0.15 -2.41 9.38
C ALA A 51 0.21 -3.72 8.59
N LEU A 52 1.21 -3.83 7.73
CA LEU A 52 1.50 -5.07 7.01
C LEU A 52 2.79 -5.67 7.57
N VAL A 53 2.68 -6.88 8.12
CA VAL A 53 3.83 -7.67 8.59
C VAL A 53 4.16 -8.71 7.54
N THR A 54 5.28 -8.53 6.86
CA THR A 54 5.68 -9.40 5.74
C THR A 54 7.20 -9.40 5.58
N ASN A 55 7.72 -10.47 4.99
CA ASN A 55 9.11 -10.54 4.51
C ASN A 55 9.18 -10.44 2.97
N MET A 56 8.11 -10.00 2.32
CA MET A 56 8.11 -9.87 0.86
C MET A 56 7.91 -8.42 0.42
N ALA A 57 8.63 -8.02 -0.62
CA ALA A 57 8.35 -6.82 -1.40
C ALA A 57 7.74 -7.21 -2.74
N VAL A 58 6.67 -6.52 -3.13
CA VAL A 58 6.04 -6.65 -4.44
C VAL A 58 6.39 -5.43 -5.27
N HIS A 59 7.10 -5.65 -6.37
CA HIS A 59 7.43 -4.62 -7.34
C HIS A 59 6.55 -4.81 -8.56
N PHE A 60 6.04 -3.72 -9.10
CA PHE A 60 5.18 -3.79 -10.26
C PHE A 60 5.52 -2.69 -11.25
N LYS A 61 5.73 -3.10 -12.49
CA LYS A 61 5.84 -2.18 -13.61
C LYS A 61 4.63 -2.33 -14.51
N TRP A 62 3.82 -1.30 -14.53
CA TRP A 62 2.65 -1.22 -15.39
C TRP A 62 3.05 -0.64 -16.74
N GLY A 63 2.95 -1.44 -17.78
CA GLY A 63 3.27 -1.03 -19.12
C GLY A 63 2.05 -1.06 -20.03
N ARG A 64 2.12 -0.30 -21.11
CA ARG A 64 1.02 -0.21 -22.11
C ARG A 64 0.80 -1.53 -22.84
N GLU A 65 1.86 -2.19 -23.26
CA GLU A 65 1.81 -3.43 -24.04
C GLU A 65 1.96 -4.67 -23.16
N ALA A 66 2.78 -4.57 -22.13
CA ALA A 66 3.02 -5.64 -21.19
C ALA A 66 3.34 -5.09 -19.80
N SER A 67 3.02 -5.84 -18.77
CA SER A 67 3.32 -5.50 -17.38
C SER A 67 4.14 -6.62 -16.73
N LEU A 68 4.86 -6.28 -15.66
CA LEU A 68 5.73 -7.19 -14.94
C LEU A 68 5.55 -7.01 -13.43
N ALA A 69 5.26 -8.10 -12.74
CA ALA A 69 5.39 -8.18 -11.30
C ALA A 69 6.69 -8.92 -10.93
N TRP A 70 7.34 -8.48 -9.86
CA TRP A 70 8.54 -9.10 -9.31
C TRP A 70 8.45 -9.12 -7.78
N VAL A 71 8.69 -10.29 -7.20
CA VAL A 71 8.60 -10.51 -5.75
C VAL A 71 9.98 -10.85 -5.21
N THR A 72 10.40 -10.13 -4.18
CA THR A 72 11.68 -10.34 -3.49
C THR A 72 11.47 -10.47 -1.99
N ALA A 73 12.35 -11.18 -1.32
CA ALA A 73 12.40 -11.22 0.14
C ALA A 73 13.07 -9.96 0.69
N LEU A 74 12.51 -9.37 1.74
CA LEU A 74 13.02 -8.13 2.33
C LEU A 74 14.34 -8.32 3.08
N ASP A 75 14.52 -9.46 3.72
CA ASP A 75 15.70 -9.79 4.52
C ASP A 75 16.94 -10.12 3.68
N THR A 76 16.75 -10.74 2.51
CA THR A 76 17.85 -11.23 1.67
C THR A 76 17.96 -10.52 0.32
N GLY A 77 16.91 -9.84 -0.12
CA GLY A 77 16.80 -9.29 -1.48
C GLY A 77 16.66 -10.36 -2.57
N LEU A 78 16.59 -11.65 -2.21
CA LEU A 78 16.50 -12.74 -3.17
C LEU A 78 15.08 -12.85 -3.76
N PRO A 79 14.96 -13.36 -5.00
CA PRO A 79 13.66 -13.62 -5.61
C PRO A 79 12.83 -14.64 -4.84
N VAL A 80 11.52 -14.40 -4.72
CA VAL A 80 10.56 -15.35 -4.16
C VAL A 80 9.90 -16.14 -5.29
N ALA A 81 10.47 -17.28 -5.62
CA ALA A 81 9.92 -18.18 -6.63
C ALA A 81 8.62 -18.83 -6.17
N GLY A 82 7.70 -19.06 -7.11
CA GLY A 82 6.43 -19.76 -6.82
C GLY A 82 5.37 -18.95 -6.08
N ALA A 83 5.59 -17.66 -5.84
CA ALA A 83 4.58 -16.79 -5.24
C ALA A 83 3.32 -16.71 -6.13
N ASP A 84 2.12 -16.85 -5.55
CA ASP A 84 0.85 -16.58 -6.23
C ASP A 84 0.65 -15.06 -6.32
N ILE A 85 0.68 -14.54 -7.53
CA ILE A 85 0.56 -13.11 -7.81
C ILE A 85 -0.81 -12.82 -8.41
N ARG A 86 -1.46 -11.76 -7.90
CA ARG A 86 -2.75 -11.29 -8.37
C ARG A 86 -2.73 -9.80 -8.62
N VAL A 87 -3.33 -9.41 -9.73
CA VAL A 87 -3.59 -8.01 -10.06
C VAL A 87 -5.10 -7.79 -9.99
N SER A 88 -5.52 -6.87 -9.15
CA SER A 88 -6.93 -6.57 -8.92
C SER A 88 -7.18 -5.07 -9.05
N ASP A 89 -8.38 -4.73 -9.44
CA ASP A 89 -8.94 -3.40 -9.35
C ASP A 89 -9.10 -3.02 -7.88
N SER A 90 -8.49 -1.93 -7.44
CA SER A 90 -8.50 -1.52 -6.03
C SER A 90 -9.86 -1.01 -5.56
N CYS A 91 -10.73 -0.52 -6.46
CA CYS A 91 -12.05 -0.02 -6.12
C CYS A 91 -13.08 -1.14 -5.94
N THR A 92 -13.09 -2.09 -6.87
CA THR A 92 -14.11 -3.14 -6.92
C THR A 92 -13.65 -4.47 -6.35
N GLY A 93 -12.34 -4.64 -6.16
CA GLY A 93 -11.71 -5.92 -5.81
C GLY A 93 -11.71 -6.93 -6.95
N ARG A 94 -12.16 -6.55 -8.15
CA ARG A 94 -12.25 -7.46 -9.31
C ARG A 94 -10.86 -7.93 -9.72
N LEU A 95 -10.68 -9.26 -9.79
CA LEU A 95 -9.46 -9.87 -10.29
C LEU A 95 -9.33 -9.62 -11.79
N LEU A 96 -8.19 -9.06 -12.21
CA LEU A 96 -7.87 -8.76 -13.61
C LEU A 96 -6.92 -9.78 -14.20
N ALA A 97 -5.89 -10.17 -13.44
CA ALA A 97 -4.90 -11.15 -13.85
C ALA A 97 -4.32 -11.88 -12.65
N ARG A 98 -3.84 -13.10 -12.87
CA ARG A 98 -3.12 -13.87 -11.86
C ARG A 98 -2.12 -14.83 -12.50
N GLY A 99 -1.15 -15.25 -11.73
CA GLY A 99 -0.20 -16.29 -12.11
C GLY A 99 0.79 -16.57 -11.01
N THR A 100 1.77 -17.42 -11.31
CA THR A 100 2.79 -17.85 -10.37
C THR A 100 4.14 -17.26 -10.80
N ALA A 101 4.89 -16.73 -9.86
CA ALA A 101 6.23 -16.21 -10.10
C ALA A 101 7.18 -17.31 -10.57
N ASP A 102 8.02 -17.01 -11.55
CA ASP A 102 9.08 -17.88 -12.05
C ASP A 102 10.22 -18.06 -11.01
N LYS A 103 11.26 -18.81 -11.38
CA LYS A 103 12.44 -19.02 -10.51
C LYS A 103 13.17 -17.72 -10.15
N ALA A 104 12.99 -16.67 -10.93
CA ALA A 104 13.55 -15.33 -10.66
C ALA A 104 12.54 -14.41 -9.95
N GLY A 105 11.44 -14.95 -9.40
CA GLY A 105 10.42 -14.20 -8.67
C GLY A 105 9.52 -13.33 -9.57
N ARG A 106 9.49 -13.56 -10.89
CA ARG A 106 8.84 -12.68 -11.86
C ARG A 106 7.60 -13.32 -12.47
N LEU A 107 6.60 -12.49 -12.75
CA LEU A 107 5.45 -12.85 -13.54
C LEU A 107 5.20 -11.75 -14.57
N ALA A 108 5.28 -12.10 -15.85
CA ALA A 108 4.97 -11.21 -16.95
C ALA A 108 3.49 -11.34 -17.35
N PHE A 109 2.88 -10.21 -17.68
CA PHE A 109 1.53 -10.12 -18.24
C PHE A 109 1.63 -9.58 -19.67
N PRO A 110 1.76 -10.46 -20.67
CA PRO A 110 2.00 -10.06 -22.07
C PRO A 110 0.77 -9.45 -22.76
N ALA A 111 -0.43 -9.78 -22.31
CA ALA A 111 -1.63 -9.10 -22.76
C ALA A 111 -1.86 -7.91 -21.83
N GLY A 112 -1.94 -6.71 -22.39
CA GLY A 112 -2.02 -5.48 -21.61
C GLY A 112 -3.10 -5.52 -20.53
N LEU A 113 -2.76 -5.07 -19.34
CA LEU A 113 -3.73 -4.74 -18.30
C LEU A 113 -4.45 -3.44 -18.69
N PRO A 114 -5.68 -3.21 -18.19
CA PRO A 114 -6.37 -1.94 -18.42
C PRO A 114 -5.47 -0.75 -18.09
N GLN A 115 -5.47 0.26 -18.93
CA GLN A 115 -4.65 1.45 -18.74
C GLN A 115 -5.36 2.47 -17.84
N PRO A 116 -4.63 3.30 -17.09
CA PRO A 116 -5.23 4.30 -16.19
C PRO A 116 -6.24 5.21 -16.87
N GLU A 117 -5.97 5.59 -18.12
CA GLU A 117 -6.81 6.52 -18.89
C GLU A 117 -8.18 5.93 -19.27
N THR A 118 -8.33 4.61 -19.18
CA THR A 118 -9.60 3.93 -19.51
C THR A 118 -10.47 3.67 -18.29
N TRP A 119 -10.03 4.10 -17.11
CA TRP A 119 -10.70 3.80 -15.85
C TRP A 119 -11.37 5.05 -15.29
N SER A 120 -12.63 4.91 -14.92
CA SER A 120 -13.29 5.90 -14.09
C SER A 120 -12.70 5.87 -12.69
N SER A 121 -12.63 7.04 -12.03
CA SER A 121 -12.33 7.11 -10.60
C SER A 121 -13.31 6.22 -9.82
N CYS A 122 -12.92 5.78 -8.62
CA CYS A 122 -13.84 5.09 -7.71
C CYS A 122 -14.96 6.08 -7.30
N GLU A 123 -16.09 5.99 -7.93
CA GLU A 123 -17.11 7.06 -8.06
C GLU A 123 -17.89 7.43 -6.80
N GLU A 124 -17.53 6.96 -5.60
CA GLU A 124 -18.41 7.16 -4.44
C GLU A 124 -17.99 8.24 -3.43
N THR A 125 -16.94 8.99 -3.70
CA THR A 125 -16.58 10.12 -2.84
C THR A 125 -16.47 11.41 -3.64
N PRO A 126 -17.42 12.35 -3.49
CA PRO A 126 -17.39 13.64 -4.19
C PRO A 126 -16.13 14.46 -3.98
N ASP A 127 -15.42 14.23 -2.88
CA ASP A 127 -14.18 14.93 -2.52
C ASP A 127 -12.92 14.38 -3.23
N MET A 128 -13.02 13.25 -3.94
CA MET A 128 -11.92 12.62 -4.67
C MET A 128 -12.00 12.82 -6.20
N ALA A 129 -12.80 13.75 -6.65
CA ALA A 129 -13.05 14.03 -8.07
C ALA A 129 -11.81 14.48 -8.88
N ASN A 130 -10.64 14.62 -8.25
CA ASN A 130 -9.37 14.99 -8.88
C ASN A 130 -8.32 13.87 -8.84
N SER A 131 -8.64 12.66 -8.43
CA SER A 131 -7.69 11.54 -8.52
C SER A 131 -7.67 11.02 -9.95
N GLU A 132 -6.54 11.17 -10.61
CA GLU A 132 -6.23 10.64 -11.94
C GLU A 132 -6.29 9.11 -11.92
N GLY A 133 -7.45 8.54 -12.25
CA GLY A 133 -7.68 7.11 -12.32
C GLY A 133 -7.53 6.39 -10.96
N HIS A 134 -8.03 5.17 -10.88
CA HIS A 134 -7.83 4.39 -9.68
C HIS A 134 -6.67 3.38 -9.82
N ALA A 135 -6.05 3.07 -8.68
CA ALA A 135 -4.91 2.17 -8.62
C ALA A 135 -5.28 0.72 -8.95
N LEU A 136 -4.32 -0.05 -9.42
CA LEU A 136 -4.35 -1.50 -9.34
C LEU A 136 -3.69 -1.95 -8.04
N MET A 137 -4.27 -2.95 -7.40
CA MET A 137 -3.64 -3.66 -6.29
C MET A 137 -2.93 -4.90 -6.84
N VAL A 138 -1.62 -4.96 -6.64
CA VAL A 138 -0.81 -6.14 -6.99
C VAL A 138 -0.40 -6.83 -5.71
N SER A 139 -0.89 -8.02 -5.49
CA SER A 139 -0.62 -8.80 -4.28
C SER A 139 0.17 -10.07 -4.60
N ALA A 140 0.97 -10.51 -3.65
CA ALA A 140 1.70 -11.77 -3.71
C ALA A 140 1.50 -12.56 -2.42
N ARG A 141 1.41 -13.88 -2.55
CA ARG A 141 1.34 -14.82 -1.43
C ARG A 141 2.36 -15.93 -1.62
N SER A 142 3.10 -16.25 -0.57
CA SER A 142 4.01 -17.38 -0.52
C SER A 142 3.93 -18.04 0.86
N GLY A 143 3.33 -19.24 0.91
CA GLY A 143 2.99 -19.89 2.18
C GLY A 143 2.02 -19.05 3.02
N ASP A 144 2.42 -18.74 4.23
CA ASP A 144 1.68 -17.87 5.18
C ASP A 144 1.94 -16.37 4.97
N ASP A 145 2.95 -16.02 4.16
CA ASP A 145 3.31 -14.64 3.92
C ASP A 145 2.48 -14.00 2.82
N PHE A 146 2.13 -12.72 3.02
CA PHE A 146 1.32 -11.92 2.11
C PHE A 146 1.90 -10.51 2.04
N SER A 147 2.02 -10.01 0.83
CA SER A 147 2.41 -8.62 0.57
C SER A 147 1.63 -8.04 -0.61
N PHE A 148 1.58 -6.73 -0.70
CA PHE A 148 0.96 -6.05 -1.83
C PHE A 148 1.56 -4.67 -2.06
N THR A 149 1.32 -4.13 -3.24
CA THR A 149 1.56 -2.73 -3.59
C THR A 149 0.37 -2.19 -4.38
N LEU A 150 0.15 -0.88 -4.28
CA LEU A 150 -0.77 -0.15 -5.16
C LEU A 150 0.03 0.59 -6.22
N THR A 151 -0.52 0.72 -7.41
CA THR A 151 0.19 1.36 -8.53
C THR A 151 0.35 2.88 -8.37
N ASP A 152 -0.40 3.49 -7.45
CA ASP A 152 -0.31 4.91 -7.08
C ASP A 152 0.59 5.19 -5.86
N TRP A 153 1.12 4.15 -5.19
CA TRP A 153 1.98 4.31 -4.01
C TRP A 153 3.39 4.80 -4.32
N GLY A 154 3.76 4.86 -5.54
CA GLY A 154 5.10 5.24 -5.92
C GLY A 154 5.08 6.48 -6.81
N ASN A 155 5.31 7.64 -6.25
CA ASN A 155 5.65 8.80 -7.06
C ASN A 155 7.02 8.67 -7.74
N GLY A 156 7.68 7.53 -7.61
CA GLY A 156 9.01 7.29 -8.11
C GLY A 156 10.03 8.30 -7.57
N ILE A 157 11.26 8.17 -8.00
CA ILE A 157 12.29 9.18 -7.80
C ILE A 157 11.99 10.33 -8.77
N ARG A 158 11.72 11.52 -8.25
CA ARG A 158 11.43 12.71 -9.08
C ARG A 158 12.67 13.57 -9.22
N PRO A 159 12.87 14.26 -10.36
CA PRO A 159 14.03 15.13 -10.55
C PRO A 159 14.19 16.18 -9.45
N TYR A 160 13.10 16.72 -8.92
CA TYR A 160 13.18 17.73 -7.85
C TYR A 160 13.58 17.17 -6.48
N ASP A 161 13.50 15.85 -6.24
CA ASP A 161 14.01 15.22 -5.02
C ASP A 161 15.55 15.31 -4.95
N PHE A 162 16.20 15.68 -6.06
CA PHE A 162 17.64 15.87 -6.23
C PHE A 162 18.03 17.30 -6.62
N ASP A 163 17.16 18.27 -6.40
CA ASP A 163 17.37 19.67 -6.83
C ASP A 163 17.68 19.84 -8.33
N LEU A 164 17.24 18.89 -9.15
CA LEU A 164 17.41 18.98 -10.59
C LEU A 164 16.35 19.91 -11.20
N PRO A 165 16.75 20.82 -12.12
CA PRO A 165 15.81 21.72 -12.73
C PRO A 165 14.75 20.97 -13.54
N TYR A 166 13.49 21.34 -13.34
CA TYR A 166 12.35 20.83 -14.12
C TYR A 166 12.40 21.49 -15.50
N GLY A 167 13.04 20.84 -16.44
CA GLY A 167 13.01 21.29 -17.83
C GLY A 167 11.70 20.89 -18.50
N TRP A 168 10.71 21.77 -18.49
CA TRP A 168 9.69 21.77 -19.53
C TRP A 168 10.38 22.24 -20.82
N SER A 169 11.04 21.38 -21.54
CA SER A 169 11.40 21.67 -22.91
C SER A 169 10.13 21.59 -23.74
N GLU A 170 9.54 22.72 -24.05
CA GLU A 170 8.67 22.86 -25.21
C GLU A 170 9.45 22.29 -26.41
N ARG A 171 9.03 21.13 -26.89
CA ARG A 171 9.46 20.68 -28.21
C ARG A 171 8.60 21.45 -29.20
N SER A 172 9.17 22.54 -29.70
CA SER A 172 8.77 23.17 -30.96
C SER A 172 9.00 22.22 -32.14
#